data_b3b963c521a237c539b1c03295d2c9a8
#
_entry.id   b3b963c521a237c539b1c03295d2c9a8
#
_cell.length_a   1.000
_cell.length_b   1.000
_cell.length_c   1.000
_cell.angle_alpha   90.00
_cell.angle_beta   90.00
_cell.angle_gamma   90.00
#
_symmetry.space_group_name_H-M   'P 1'
#
loop_
_entity.id
_entity.type
_entity.pdbx_description
1 polymer ?
#
loop_
_entity_poly.entity_id
_entity_poly.type
_entity_poly.pdbx_seq_one_letter_code
_entity_poly.pdbx_strand_id
1 'polypeptide(L)'
;MGMARMAKAPVLLAGDIDRGGVFAQLYGTVMLLEPEERKMVKGLIINKFRGDKSILDPGVEMIEDLCRIPVVGVTPYMDVDIEDEDSLSSRLTAIFPGERQEHGVFADIAVIRFPRLSNFTDFHVLSAMKGASVRYVSRSSELGRPDMIILPGTKNTMGDLLWMRQNGLEALILKAAAKGTPIWGICGGYQMMGESLVDEAGTENGIPGQLAAGMGLXXXXXXX
;
A
#
# COMPACT_ATOMS: atom_id res chain seq x y z
N MET A 1 4.88 -4.72 -21.48
CA MET A 1 3.89 -4.34 -22.51
C MET A 1 2.73 -5.33 -22.64
N GLY A 2 2.71 -6.42 -21.83
CA GLY A 2 1.71 -7.50 -21.93
C GLY A 2 0.24 -7.03 -21.89
N MET A 3 -0.13 -6.28 -20.85
CA MET A 3 -1.52 -5.79 -20.70
C MET A 3 -1.93 -4.87 -21.84
N ALA A 4 -1.03 -3.95 -22.24
CA ALA A 4 -1.33 -3.05 -23.36
C ALA A 4 -1.58 -3.81 -24.66
N ARG A 5 -0.81 -4.89 -24.86
CA ARG A 5 -0.98 -5.76 -26.04
C ARG A 5 -2.32 -6.48 -26.03
N MET A 6 -2.70 -7.07 -24.89
CA MET A 6 -4.00 -7.74 -24.72
C MET A 6 -5.18 -6.76 -24.92
N ALA A 7 -5.06 -5.57 -24.37
CA ALA A 7 -6.10 -4.54 -24.46
C ALA A 7 -6.08 -3.78 -25.81
N LYS A 8 -5.05 -3.99 -26.63
CA LYS A 8 -4.79 -3.21 -27.87
C LYS A 8 -4.78 -1.71 -27.60
N ALA A 9 -4.25 -1.32 -26.42
CA ALA A 9 -4.29 0.04 -25.93
C ALA A 9 -3.04 0.83 -26.33
N PRO A 10 -3.18 2.13 -26.70
CA PRO A 10 -2.01 2.99 -26.84
C PRO A 10 -1.36 3.20 -25.47
N VAL A 11 -0.05 3.45 -25.48
CA VAL A 11 0.75 3.60 -24.27
C VAL A 11 1.30 5.02 -24.19
N LEU A 12 1.19 5.64 -23.03
CA LEU A 12 1.94 6.84 -22.69
C LEU A 12 3.04 6.44 -21.69
N LEU A 13 4.29 6.74 -22.03
CA LEU A 13 5.44 6.39 -21.19
C LEU A 13 5.81 7.60 -20.34
N ALA A 14 5.69 7.48 -19.01
CA ALA A 14 6.00 8.55 -18.07
C ALA A 14 7.35 8.33 -17.39
N GLY A 15 8.18 9.38 -17.34
CA GLY A 15 9.45 9.39 -16.63
C GLY A 15 9.46 10.42 -15.52
N ASP A 16 10.06 10.08 -14.38
CA ASP A 16 10.17 10.93 -13.19
C ASP A 16 11.47 11.74 -13.25
N ILE A 17 11.36 13.06 -13.48
CA ILE A 17 12.54 13.94 -13.60
C ILE A 17 13.18 14.25 -12.23
N ASP A 18 12.41 14.15 -11.16
CA ASP A 18 12.89 14.52 -9.81
C ASP A 18 14.06 13.62 -9.35
N ARG A 19 14.15 12.41 -9.88
CA ARG A 19 15.24 11.46 -9.56
C ARG A 19 16.48 11.66 -10.45
N GLY A 20 16.40 12.51 -11.44
CA GLY A 20 17.48 12.71 -12.42
C GLY A 20 17.52 11.65 -13.51
N GLY A 21 18.13 11.99 -14.64
CA GLY A 21 18.34 11.06 -15.75
C GLY A 21 17.11 10.72 -16.58
N VAL A 22 16.02 11.49 -16.50
CA VAL A 22 14.74 11.17 -17.14
C VAL A 22 14.87 10.94 -18.64
N PHE A 23 15.69 11.74 -19.35
CA PHE A 23 15.88 11.58 -20.79
C PHE A 23 16.52 10.23 -21.13
N ALA A 24 17.55 9.81 -20.34
CA ALA A 24 18.17 8.51 -20.53
C ALA A 24 17.20 7.38 -20.21
N GLN A 25 16.38 7.53 -19.17
CA GLN A 25 15.36 6.53 -18.81
C GLN A 25 14.32 6.37 -19.93
N LEU A 26 13.77 7.47 -20.42
CA LEU A 26 12.77 7.44 -21.49
C LEU A 26 13.35 6.84 -22.77
N TYR A 27 14.52 7.34 -23.20
CA TYR A 27 15.21 6.83 -24.38
C TYR A 27 15.54 5.35 -24.25
N GLY A 28 16.17 4.97 -23.14
CA GLY A 28 16.57 3.58 -22.91
C GLY A 28 15.37 2.64 -22.89
N THR A 29 14.29 3.06 -22.24
CA THR A 29 13.05 2.26 -22.20
C THR A 29 12.49 2.06 -23.61
N VAL A 30 12.38 3.13 -24.40
CA VAL A 30 11.86 3.04 -25.76
C VAL A 30 12.76 2.14 -26.64
N MET A 31 14.09 2.28 -26.51
CA MET A 31 15.02 1.52 -27.33
C MET A 31 15.05 0.01 -26.96
N LEU A 32 14.76 -0.33 -25.72
CA LEU A 32 14.71 -1.72 -25.26
C LEU A 32 13.42 -2.45 -25.64
N LEU A 33 12.38 -1.71 -26.04
CA LEU A 33 11.12 -2.32 -26.48
C LEU A 33 11.28 -2.97 -27.85
N GLU A 34 10.59 -4.10 -28.04
CA GLU A 34 10.49 -4.72 -29.35
C GLU A 34 9.82 -3.76 -30.36
N PRO A 35 10.13 -3.88 -31.66
CA PRO A 35 9.57 -2.94 -32.66
C PRO A 35 8.04 -2.79 -32.61
N GLU A 36 7.32 -3.90 -32.41
CA GLU A 36 5.86 -3.86 -32.33
C GLU A 36 5.35 -3.22 -31.05
N GLU A 37 6.07 -3.37 -29.94
CA GLU A 37 5.74 -2.71 -28.69
C GLU A 37 6.03 -1.21 -28.75
N ARG A 38 7.15 -0.85 -29.40
CA ARG A 38 7.53 0.55 -29.60
C ARG A 38 6.44 1.32 -30.36
N LYS A 39 5.82 0.69 -31.36
CA LYS A 39 4.71 1.27 -32.12
C LYS A 39 3.49 1.59 -31.26
N MET A 40 3.35 0.92 -30.12
CA MET A 40 2.22 1.18 -29.21
C MET A 40 2.45 2.43 -28.36
N VAL A 41 3.70 2.87 -28.16
CA VAL A 41 4.01 4.07 -27.40
C VAL A 41 3.65 5.30 -28.26
N LYS A 42 2.66 6.07 -27.81
CA LYS A 42 2.10 7.20 -28.57
C LYS A 42 2.50 8.56 -28.00
N GLY A 43 3.10 8.56 -26.80
CA GLY A 43 3.58 9.80 -26.21
C GLY A 43 4.48 9.56 -25.02
N LEU A 44 5.32 10.53 -24.75
CA LEU A 44 6.17 10.57 -23.57
C LEU A 44 5.63 11.62 -22.61
N ILE A 45 5.76 11.40 -21.31
CA ILE A 45 5.39 12.37 -20.28
C ILE A 45 6.60 12.56 -19.37
N ILE A 46 6.96 13.80 -19.09
CA ILE A 46 7.97 14.16 -18.09
C ILE A 46 7.22 14.59 -16.85
N ASN A 47 7.36 13.82 -15.77
CA ASN A 47 6.59 14.00 -14.54
C ASN A 47 7.46 14.63 -13.44
N LYS A 48 6.79 15.38 -12.55
CA LYS A 48 7.37 16.04 -11.37
C LYS A 48 8.40 17.12 -11.70
N PHE A 49 8.18 17.85 -12.78
CA PHE A 49 9.10 18.93 -13.18
C PHE A 49 9.03 20.11 -12.18
N ARG A 50 10.19 20.65 -11.84
CA ARG A 50 10.31 21.84 -10.98
C ARG A 50 11.02 22.95 -11.75
N GLY A 51 10.47 24.14 -11.72
CA GLY A 51 11.08 25.32 -12.33
C GLY A 51 10.41 25.78 -13.61
N ASP A 52 11.16 26.54 -14.41
CA ASP A 52 10.66 27.13 -15.66
C ASP A 52 10.73 26.12 -16.80
N LYS A 53 9.56 25.82 -17.38
CA LYS A 53 9.44 24.84 -18.46
C LYS A 53 10.32 25.19 -19.67
N SER A 54 10.58 26.47 -19.93
CA SER A 54 11.40 26.89 -21.08
C SER A 54 12.82 26.34 -21.02
N ILE A 55 13.35 26.08 -19.82
CA ILE A 55 14.67 25.48 -19.65
C ILE A 55 14.68 24.02 -20.15
N LEU A 56 13.52 23.37 -20.11
CA LEU A 56 13.38 21.97 -20.51
C LEU A 56 13.19 21.81 -22.03
N ASP A 57 12.74 22.84 -22.73
CA ASP A 57 12.35 22.76 -24.14
C ASP A 57 13.44 22.14 -25.05
N PRO A 58 14.76 22.52 -24.93
CA PRO A 58 15.78 21.87 -25.77
C PRO A 58 15.91 20.37 -25.48
N GLY A 59 15.68 19.94 -24.23
CA GLY A 59 15.70 18.53 -23.85
C GLY A 59 14.48 17.78 -24.41
N VAL A 60 13.35 18.46 -24.45
CA VAL A 60 12.12 17.91 -25.03
C VAL A 60 12.32 17.68 -26.55
N GLU A 61 12.81 18.68 -27.25
CA GLU A 61 13.11 18.56 -28.69
C GLU A 61 14.08 17.41 -28.95
N MET A 62 15.15 17.32 -28.15
CA MET A 62 16.14 16.24 -28.26
C MET A 62 15.50 14.85 -28.11
N ILE A 63 14.68 14.64 -27.08
CA ILE A 63 14.13 13.30 -26.82
C ILE A 63 13.08 12.93 -27.86
N GLU A 64 12.30 13.89 -28.35
CA GLU A 64 11.36 13.67 -29.47
C GLU A 64 12.09 13.23 -30.72
N ASP A 65 13.19 13.89 -31.07
CA ASP A 65 14.00 13.52 -32.22
C ASP A 65 14.63 12.14 -32.08
N LEU A 66 15.13 11.82 -30.90
CA LEU A 66 15.78 10.53 -30.65
C LEU A 66 14.78 9.37 -30.66
N CYS A 67 13.62 9.56 -30.04
CA CYS A 67 12.61 8.49 -29.89
C CYS A 67 11.64 8.42 -31.06
N ARG A 68 11.48 9.52 -31.80
CA ARG A 68 10.42 9.72 -32.83
C ARG A 68 9.02 9.53 -32.21
N ILE A 69 8.86 9.97 -30.95
CA ILE A 69 7.61 9.93 -30.19
C ILE A 69 7.44 11.30 -29.52
N PRO A 70 6.27 11.95 -29.63
CA PRO A 70 6.10 13.29 -29.06
C PRO A 70 6.06 13.27 -27.52
N VAL A 71 6.55 14.33 -26.90
CA VAL A 71 6.33 14.60 -25.48
C VAL A 71 4.96 15.28 -25.35
N VAL A 72 3.98 14.53 -24.91
CA VAL A 72 2.58 14.99 -24.84
C VAL A 72 2.27 15.73 -23.55
N GLY A 73 3.19 15.74 -22.59
CA GLY A 73 3.00 16.48 -21.34
C GLY A 73 4.25 16.61 -20.51
N VAL A 74 4.36 17.77 -19.87
CA VAL A 74 5.32 18.02 -18.79
C VAL A 74 4.48 18.37 -17.56
N THR A 75 4.42 17.48 -16.57
CA THR A 75 3.62 17.67 -15.36
C THR A 75 4.47 18.34 -14.30
N PRO A 76 4.03 19.46 -13.74
CA PRO A 76 4.78 20.08 -12.66
C PRO A 76 4.76 19.20 -11.40
N TYR A 77 5.73 19.41 -10.55
CA TYR A 77 5.70 18.80 -9.22
C TYR A 77 4.50 19.39 -8.47
N MET A 78 3.69 18.51 -7.94
CA MET A 78 2.50 18.88 -7.16
C MET A 78 2.55 18.15 -5.83
N ASP A 79 2.35 18.87 -4.74
CA ASP A 79 2.21 18.26 -3.43
C ASP A 79 0.75 17.85 -3.25
N VAL A 80 0.40 16.71 -3.82
CA VAL A 80 -0.96 16.16 -3.75
C VAL A 80 -0.96 14.93 -2.88
N ASP A 81 -1.96 14.84 -2.03
CA ASP A 81 -2.13 13.70 -1.13
C ASP A 81 -2.87 12.59 -1.89
N ILE A 82 -2.11 11.83 -2.66
CA ILE A 82 -2.63 10.68 -3.41
C ILE A 82 -2.24 9.42 -2.64
N GLU A 83 -3.18 8.51 -2.50
CA GLU A 83 -2.96 7.23 -1.84
C GLU A 83 -1.87 6.43 -2.55
N ASP A 84 -0.92 5.91 -1.78
CA ASP A 84 0.15 5.06 -2.30
C ASP A 84 -0.39 3.68 -2.68
N GLU A 85 -0.03 3.20 -3.86
CA GLU A 85 -0.49 1.92 -4.37
C GLU A 85 0.21 0.72 -3.70
N ASP A 86 1.40 0.90 -3.17
CA ASP A 86 2.22 -0.18 -2.62
C ASP A 86 2.58 0.01 -1.15
N SER A 87 2.62 -1.11 -0.44
CA SER A 87 2.85 -1.21 1.01
C SER A 87 4.24 -0.77 1.49
N LEU A 88 5.11 -0.35 0.58
CA LEU A 88 6.49 0.03 0.89
C LEU A 88 6.71 1.55 0.89
N SER A 89 5.66 2.33 1.12
CA SER A 89 5.82 3.78 1.05
C SER A 89 6.66 4.31 2.22
N SER A 90 7.45 5.32 1.93
CA SER A 90 8.23 6.05 2.94
C SER A 90 7.34 6.74 3.99
N ARG A 91 6.04 6.88 3.69
CA ARG A 91 5.06 7.43 4.64
C ARG A 91 4.86 6.51 5.84
N LEU A 92 4.97 5.18 5.66
CA LEU A 92 4.89 4.23 6.78
C LEU A 92 6.03 4.44 7.79
N THR A 93 7.15 4.99 7.35
CA THR A 93 8.26 5.33 8.24
C THR A 93 8.13 6.73 8.84
N ALA A 94 7.38 7.61 8.19
CA ALA A 94 7.19 8.99 8.66
C ALA A 94 6.07 9.13 9.71
N ILE A 95 5.18 8.12 9.82
CA ILE A 95 4.09 8.12 10.80
C ILE A 95 4.55 7.49 12.13
N PHE A 96 5.76 7.77 12.57
CA PHE A 96 6.31 7.40 13.87
C PHE A 96 7.07 8.58 14.45
N PRO A 97 6.96 8.81 15.73
CA PRO A 97 6.26 8.20 16.85
C PRO A 97 5.24 9.10 17.52
N GLY A 98 4.32 8.51 18.18
CA GLY A 98 3.46 8.98 19.20
C GLY A 98 3.73 10.28 19.94
N GLU A 99 3.75 11.40 19.24
CA GLU A 99 3.41 12.64 19.89
C GLU A 99 1.88 12.68 19.95
N ARG A 100 1.34 12.34 21.10
CA ARG A 100 -0.02 12.71 21.43
C ARG A 100 -0.13 14.21 21.17
N GLN A 101 -0.82 14.58 20.12
CA GLN A 101 -1.22 15.98 19.98
C GLN A 101 -2.16 16.26 21.15
N GLU A 102 -1.69 17.04 22.10
CA GLU A 102 -2.32 17.21 23.41
C GLU A 102 -3.70 17.90 23.39
N HIS A 103 -4.23 18.24 22.23
CA HIS A 103 -5.50 18.96 22.19
C HIS A 103 -6.49 18.31 21.23
N GLY A 104 -7.48 17.65 21.81
CA GLY A 104 -8.71 17.27 21.13
C GLY A 104 -8.76 15.89 20.45
N VAL A 105 -7.90 14.93 20.84
CA VAL A 105 -8.07 13.54 20.40
C VAL A 105 -9.13 12.87 21.28
N PHE A 106 -10.21 12.41 20.66
CA PHE A 106 -11.32 11.71 21.32
C PHE A 106 -11.26 10.20 21.12
N ALA A 107 -10.54 9.73 20.12
CA ALA A 107 -10.45 8.30 19.80
C ALA A 107 -9.03 7.92 19.36
N ASP A 108 -8.41 6.98 20.08
CA ASP A 108 -7.12 6.37 19.73
C ASP A 108 -7.40 5.05 19.01
N ILE A 109 -7.08 4.98 17.73
CA ILE A 109 -7.33 3.82 16.87
C ILE A 109 -6.01 3.13 16.56
N ALA A 110 -5.83 1.90 17.04
CA ALA A 110 -4.64 1.09 16.77
C ALA A 110 -4.90 0.15 15.59
N VAL A 111 -4.18 0.35 14.49
CA VAL A 111 -4.22 -0.54 13.31
C VAL A 111 -3.05 -1.51 13.40
N ILE A 112 -3.31 -2.80 13.41
CA ILE A 112 -2.24 -3.80 13.49
C ILE A 112 -1.49 -3.84 12.15
N ARG A 113 -0.19 -3.57 12.20
CA ARG A 113 0.66 -3.54 11.02
C ARG A 113 1.25 -4.93 10.77
N PHE A 114 0.50 -5.74 10.02
CA PHE A 114 0.96 -7.08 9.62
C PHE A 114 2.18 -6.99 8.70
N PRO A 115 3.06 -7.99 8.72
CA PRO A 115 4.19 -8.05 7.76
C PRO A 115 3.75 -8.04 6.30
N ARG A 116 2.56 -8.61 6.00
CA ARG A 116 2.01 -8.68 4.65
C ARG A 116 0.72 -7.86 4.52
N LEU A 117 0.66 -6.75 5.25
CA LEU A 117 -0.47 -5.80 5.23
C LEU A 117 -0.85 -5.45 3.79
N SER A 118 -2.14 -5.48 3.48
CA SER A 118 -2.69 -4.99 2.21
C SER A 118 -3.58 -3.78 2.45
N ASN A 119 -3.62 -2.88 1.48
CA ASN A 119 -4.51 -1.71 1.46
C ASN A 119 -4.41 -0.86 2.73
N PHE A 120 -3.19 -0.50 3.13
CA PHE A 120 -2.99 0.35 4.32
C PHE A 120 -3.60 1.75 4.15
N THR A 121 -3.81 2.18 2.92
CA THR A 121 -4.41 3.48 2.59
C THR A 121 -5.88 3.59 3.00
N ASP A 122 -6.57 2.45 3.22
CA ASP A 122 -7.96 2.43 3.67
C ASP A 122 -8.19 3.22 4.97
N PHE A 123 -7.14 3.37 5.79
CA PHE A 123 -7.24 4.04 7.10
C PHE A 123 -6.90 5.52 7.04
N HIS A 124 -6.52 6.03 5.86
CA HIS A 124 -6.18 7.44 5.68
C HIS A 124 -7.40 8.35 5.99
N VAL A 125 -8.59 7.90 5.60
CA VAL A 125 -9.83 8.63 5.88
C VAL A 125 -10.02 8.82 7.39
N LEU A 126 -9.71 7.78 8.19
CA LEU A 126 -9.80 7.88 9.65
C LEU A 126 -8.76 8.84 10.22
N SER A 127 -7.55 8.86 9.64
CA SER A 127 -6.48 9.78 10.06
C SER A 127 -6.84 11.24 9.76
N ALA A 128 -7.64 11.48 8.71
CA ALA A 128 -8.07 12.82 8.32
C ALA A 128 -9.22 13.36 9.19
N MET A 129 -9.85 12.51 10.00
CA MET A 129 -10.97 12.90 10.85
C MET A 129 -10.48 13.68 12.07
N LYS A 130 -11.07 14.85 12.31
CA LYS A 130 -10.76 15.64 13.52
C LYS A 130 -11.14 14.85 14.77
N GLY A 131 -10.21 14.72 15.69
CA GLY A 131 -10.43 14.03 16.95
C GLY A 131 -10.10 12.54 16.95
N ALA A 132 -9.73 11.97 15.80
CA ALA A 132 -9.22 10.60 15.71
C ALA A 132 -7.70 10.60 15.56
N SER A 133 -7.04 9.70 16.28
CA SER A 133 -5.61 9.43 16.14
C SER A 133 -5.48 7.99 15.65
N VAL A 134 -4.94 7.79 14.45
CA VAL A 134 -4.69 6.47 13.89
C VAL A 134 -3.20 6.17 14.00
N ARG A 135 -2.86 5.07 14.62
CA ARG A 135 -1.47 4.64 14.74
C ARG A 135 -1.31 3.17 14.37
N TYR A 136 -0.20 2.87 13.73
CA TYR A 136 0.12 1.50 13.31
C TYR A 136 0.96 0.81 14.38
N VAL A 137 0.58 -0.42 14.73
CA VAL A 137 1.18 -1.19 15.82
C VAL A 137 1.80 -2.46 15.26
N SER A 138 3.11 -2.62 15.43
CA SER A 138 3.87 -3.80 15.00
C SER A 138 4.36 -4.64 16.18
N ARG A 139 4.42 -4.06 17.38
CA ARG A 139 4.97 -4.70 18.56
C ARG A 139 3.99 -4.60 19.73
N SER A 140 4.00 -5.63 20.57
CA SER A 140 3.13 -5.68 21.75
C SER A 140 3.31 -4.46 22.69
N SER A 141 4.54 -3.94 22.80
CA SER A 141 4.83 -2.75 23.62
C SER A 141 4.17 -1.47 23.10
N GLU A 142 3.80 -1.45 21.82
CA GLU A 142 3.20 -0.28 21.16
C GLU A 142 1.68 -0.21 21.30
N LEU A 143 1.01 -1.32 21.66
CA LEU A 143 -0.45 -1.41 21.64
C LEU A 143 -1.11 -0.44 22.62
N GLY A 144 -0.59 -0.37 23.85
CA GLY A 144 -1.14 0.54 24.85
C GLY A 144 -2.59 0.23 25.22
N ARG A 145 -3.42 1.26 25.26
CA ARG A 145 -4.86 1.16 25.57
C ARG A 145 -5.67 1.94 24.54
N PRO A 146 -5.80 1.41 23.33
CA PRO A 146 -6.57 2.09 22.30
C PRO A 146 -8.07 2.03 22.59
N ASP A 147 -8.81 2.98 22.02
CA ASP A 147 -10.28 2.99 22.04
C ASP A 147 -10.86 2.01 21.02
N MET A 148 -10.09 1.66 19.99
CA MET A 148 -10.48 0.70 18.96
C MET A 148 -9.23 0.04 18.39
N ILE A 149 -9.35 -1.26 18.03
CA ILE A 149 -8.29 -1.99 17.35
C ILE A 149 -8.81 -2.44 15.97
N ILE A 150 -8.01 -2.22 14.93
CA ILE A 150 -8.33 -2.70 13.59
C ILE A 150 -7.32 -3.76 13.17
N LEU A 151 -7.85 -4.92 12.75
CA LEU A 151 -7.11 -5.99 12.10
C LEU A 151 -7.33 -5.83 10.60
N PRO A 152 -6.38 -5.28 9.85
CA PRO A 152 -6.56 -4.99 8.44
C PRO A 152 -6.46 -6.21 7.55
N GLY A 153 -6.65 -6.02 6.26
CA GLY A 153 -6.43 -7.05 5.25
C GLY A 153 -4.96 -7.43 5.15
N THR A 154 -4.72 -8.67 4.75
CA THR A 154 -3.38 -9.20 4.56
C THR A 154 -3.34 -10.14 3.35
N LYS A 155 -2.15 -10.30 2.79
CA LYS A 155 -1.88 -11.22 1.69
C LYS A 155 -1.55 -12.64 2.16
N ASN A 156 -1.50 -12.89 3.48
CA ASN A 156 -1.28 -14.22 4.05
C ASN A 156 -1.86 -14.25 5.46
N THR A 157 -3.11 -14.70 5.56
CA THR A 157 -3.90 -14.64 6.79
C THR A 157 -3.30 -15.52 7.89
N MET A 158 -2.98 -16.78 7.57
CA MET A 158 -2.42 -17.72 8.55
C MET A 158 -1.03 -17.31 9.01
N GLY A 159 -0.20 -16.86 8.08
CA GLY A 159 1.17 -16.43 8.40
C GLY A 159 1.19 -15.20 9.31
N ASP A 160 0.32 -14.24 9.03
CA ASP A 160 0.28 -13.00 9.82
C ASP A 160 -0.41 -13.22 11.18
N LEU A 161 -1.39 -14.15 11.27
CA LEU A 161 -1.95 -14.57 12.55
C LEU A 161 -0.86 -15.25 13.42
N LEU A 162 -0.08 -16.14 12.84
CA LEU A 162 1.03 -16.78 13.55
C LEU A 162 2.06 -15.76 14.04
N TRP A 163 2.41 -14.80 13.16
CA TRP A 163 3.31 -13.70 13.55
C TRP A 163 2.74 -12.92 14.73
N MET A 164 1.44 -12.61 14.72
CA MET A 164 0.78 -11.86 15.80
C MET A 164 0.81 -12.65 17.14
N ARG A 165 0.67 -13.98 17.08
CA ARG A 165 0.82 -14.89 18.24
C ARG A 165 2.23 -14.85 18.79
N GLN A 166 3.22 -15.01 17.92
CA GLN A 166 4.62 -15.12 18.30
C GLN A 166 5.15 -13.84 18.95
N ASN A 167 4.65 -12.67 18.55
CA ASN A 167 5.09 -11.40 19.15
C ASN A 167 4.20 -10.93 20.31
N GLY A 168 3.22 -11.73 20.71
CA GLY A 168 2.37 -11.45 21.86
C GLY A 168 1.23 -10.46 21.63
N LEU A 169 1.06 -9.95 20.40
CA LEU A 169 -0.01 -9.00 20.07
C LEU A 169 -1.39 -9.64 20.21
N GLU A 170 -1.56 -10.90 19.74
CA GLU A 170 -2.85 -11.59 19.84
C GLU A 170 -3.37 -11.62 21.29
N ALA A 171 -2.52 -11.99 22.23
CA ALA A 171 -2.90 -12.09 23.64
C ALA A 171 -3.37 -10.71 24.18
N LEU A 172 -2.70 -9.65 23.80
CA LEU A 172 -3.06 -8.29 24.24
C LEU A 172 -4.38 -7.83 23.59
N ILE A 173 -4.58 -8.17 22.32
CA ILE A 173 -5.83 -7.84 21.59
C ILE A 173 -7.01 -8.57 22.23
N LEU A 174 -6.85 -9.88 22.52
CA LEU A 174 -7.88 -10.66 23.21
C LEU A 174 -8.19 -10.09 24.60
N LYS A 175 -7.16 -9.65 25.32
CA LYS A 175 -7.32 -9.00 26.62
C LYS A 175 -8.06 -7.66 26.50
N ALA A 176 -7.78 -6.89 25.43
CA ALA A 176 -8.48 -5.62 25.17
C ALA A 176 -9.93 -5.89 24.81
N ALA A 177 -10.21 -6.87 23.95
CA ALA A 177 -11.56 -7.28 23.56
C ALA A 177 -12.38 -7.71 24.80
N ALA A 178 -11.79 -8.50 25.69
CA ALA A 178 -12.43 -8.93 26.93
C ALA A 178 -12.77 -7.77 27.87
N LYS A 179 -12.11 -6.62 27.71
CA LYS A 179 -12.39 -5.39 28.46
C LYS A 179 -13.37 -4.47 27.75
N GLY A 180 -13.86 -4.89 26.58
CA GLY A 180 -14.84 -4.12 25.82
C GLY A 180 -14.28 -3.22 24.73
N THR A 181 -12.95 -3.25 24.46
CA THR A 181 -12.39 -2.50 23.33
C THR A 181 -12.93 -3.10 22.03
N PRO A 182 -13.60 -2.32 21.16
CA PRO A 182 -14.04 -2.81 19.85
C PRO A 182 -12.88 -3.29 18.99
N ILE A 183 -13.08 -4.46 18.37
CA ILE A 183 -12.10 -5.01 17.41
C ILE A 183 -12.78 -5.07 16.04
N TRP A 184 -12.20 -4.44 15.05
CA TRP A 184 -12.68 -4.50 13.66
C TRP A 184 -11.72 -5.35 12.83
N GLY A 185 -12.26 -6.36 12.17
CA GLY A 185 -11.50 -7.16 11.20
C GLY A 185 -11.94 -6.83 9.77
N ILE A 186 -10.98 -6.70 8.87
CA ILE A 186 -11.22 -6.42 7.46
C ILE A 186 -10.56 -7.53 6.64
N CYS A 187 -11.34 -8.22 5.77
CA CYS A 187 -10.84 -9.28 4.89
C CYS A 187 -10.07 -10.34 5.71
N GLY A 188 -8.76 -10.53 5.49
CA GLY A 188 -7.92 -11.45 6.28
C GLY A 188 -7.98 -11.19 7.78
N GLY A 189 -7.99 -9.93 8.19
CA GLY A 189 -8.16 -9.57 9.61
C GLY A 189 -9.49 -10.04 10.19
N TYR A 190 -10.57 -9.98 9.40
CA TYR A 190 -11.87 -10.54 9.83
C TYR A 190 -11.80 -12.06 9.94
N GLN A 191 -11.15 -12.72 8.96
CA GLN A 191 -11.00 -14.17 8.98
C GLN A 191 -10.25 -14.64 10.24
N MET A 192 -9.19 -13.92 10.65
CA MET A 192 -8.42 -14.22 11.86
C MET A 192 -9.30 -14.24 13.12
N MET A 193 -10.38 -13.45 13.16
CA MET A 193 -11.24 -13.35 14.33
C MET A 193 -12.12 -14.61 14.55
N GLY A 194 -12.23 -15.47 13.56
CA GLY A 194 -13.00 -16.71 13.64
C GLY A 194 -12.44 -17.73 14.63
N GLU A 195 -13.11 -18.86 14.77
CA GLU A 195 -12.64 -19.98 15.61
C GLU A 195 -11.53 -20.76 14.93
N SER A 196 -11.63 -20.93 13.60
CA SER A 196 -10.64 -21.67 12.81
C SER A 196 -10.49 -21.11 11.42
N LEU A 197 -9.34 -21.33 10.83
CA LEU A 197 -8.99 -20.96 9.47
C LEU A 197 -8.59 -22.22 8.73
N VAL A 198 -9.12 -22.40 7.51
CA VAL A 198 -8.76 -23.54 6.66
C VAL A 198 -8.31 -23.02 5.30
N ASP A 199 -7.12 -23.40 4.88
CA ASP A 199 -6.60 -23.16 3.52
C ASP A 199 -6.81 -24.42 2.68
N GLU A 200 -8.02 -24.56 2.13
CA GLU A 200 -8.41 -25.77 1.38
C GLU A 200 -7.52 -26.03 0.17
N ALA A 201 -7.18 -24.97 -0.54
CA ALA A 201 -6.42 -25.05 -1.79
C ALA A 201 -4.90 -24.95 -1.62
N GLY A 202 -4.43 -24.55 -0.41
CA GLY A 202 -3.02 -24.32 -0.17
C GLY A 202 -2.53 -23.02 -0.80
N THR A 203 -3.40 -22.03 -0.90
CA THR A 203 -3.10 -20.76 -1.58
C THR A 203 -2.11 -19.90 -0.81
N GLU A 204 -2.13 -19.97 0.50
CA GLU A 204 -1.29 -19.10 1.34
C GLU A 204 0.11 -19.66 1.58
N ASN A 205 0.21 -20.96 1.86
CA ASN A 205 1.47 -21.60 2.27
C ASN A 205 1.84 -22.82 1.41
N GLY A 206 1.07 -23.10 0.36
CA GLY A 206 1.32 -24.23 -0.52
C GLY A 206 0.95 -25.59 0.06
N ILE A 207 0.21 -25.61 1.19
CA ILE A 207 -0.19 -26.86 1.87
C ILE A 207 -1.72 -26.95 1.88
N PRO A 208 -2.32 -27.70 0.94
CA PRO A 208 -3.78 -27.85 0.91
C PRO A 208 -4.32 -28.49 2.20
N GLY A 209 -5.44 -27.94 2.68
CA GLY A 209 -6.11 -28.43 3.86
C GLY A 209 -5.47 -28.02 5.18
N GLN A 210 -4.55 -27.05 5.15
CA GLN A 210 -3.94 -26.55 6.38
C GLN A 210 -5.00 -25.93 7.28
N LEU A 211 -4.98 -26.31 8.58
CA LEU A 211 -5.90 -25.81 9.59
C LEU A 211 -5.13 -25.01 10.63
N ALA A 212 -5.66 -23.86 11.01
CA ALA A 212 -5.13 -23.04 12.10
C ALA A 212 -6.27 -22.58 13.01
N ALA A 213 -6.02 -22.57 14.32
CA ALA A 213 -6.97 -21.96 15.24
C ALA A 213 -7.00 -20.44 15.01
N GLY A 214 -8.18 -19.87 14.95
CA GLY A 214 -8.36 -18.42 14.90
C GLY A 214 -8.28 -17.79 16.29
N MET A 215 -8.73 -16.55 16.38
CA MET A 215 -8.70 -15.80 17.65
C MET A 215 -9.92 -16.11 18.55
N GLY A 216 -10.99 -16.78 18.01
CA GLY A 216 -12.21 -17.09 18.75
C GLY A 216 -13.02 -15.86 19.18
N LEU A 217 -12.91 -14.80 18.48
CA LEU A 217 -13.72 -13.57 18.72
C LEU A 217 -15.10 -13.58 18.04
N UNK A 218 -15.18 -14.36 17.01
CA UNK A 218 -16.40 -14.54 16.27
C UNK A 218 -16.68 -16.01 16.09
N UNK A 219 -17.97 -16.50 15.94
CA UNK A 219 -18.30 -17.89 15.84
C UNK A 219 -18.43 -18.30 14.43
N UNK A 220 -17.38 -17.92 13.64
CA UNK A 220 -17.37 -18.32 12.29
C UNK A 220 -16.15 -19.14 11.96
N UNK A 221 -16.33 -20.02 10.94
CA UNK A 221 -15.19 -20.72 10.38
C UNK A 221 -14.91 -20.08 9.07
N UNK A 222 -13.81 -19.55 8.92
CA UNK A 222 -13.42 -18.83 7.75
C UNK A 222 -12.61 -19.75 6.88
N UNK A 223 -12.84 -19.71 5.69
CA UNK A 223 -12.07 -20.39 4.68
C UNK A 223 -11.20 -19.41 4.01
N UNK A 224 -9.99 -19.56 4.01
CA UNK A 224 -9.01 -18.74 3.42
C UNK A 224 -8.69 -19.13 2.06
#